data_ce2b9e5d3f31c4cdcccd95b1e5437be7
#
_entry.id   ce2b9e5d3f31c4cdcccd95b1e5437be7
#
_cell.length_a   1.000
_cell.length_b   1.000
_cell.length_c   1.000
_cell.angle_alpha   90.00
_cell.angle_beta   90.00
_cell.angle_gamma   90.00
#
_symmetry.space_group_name_H-M   'P 1'
#
loop_
_entity.id
_entity.type
_entity.pdbx_description
1 polymer ?
#
loop_
_entity_poly.entity_id
_entity_poly.type
_entity_poly.pdbx_seq_one_letter_code
_entity_poly.pdbx_strand_id
1 'polypeptide(L)'
;RYSVIGGGKRVRPLLVYAVGQIFDADPENLDLTALAVECVHSYSLIHDDLPCMDNDELRRGKPTNHVVYGECTATLAGDALQAESFGTIARSELPAENKIACVEILADAVGSDGMCAGQYLDMVGESKQLTEDELDDINLRKTGALLIAACRMGVAAAGGSEEMLEAAAHYGACVGAAFQIRDDILDVISTSEELGKPVGSDAQEHKNTYMALL
;
A
#
# COMPACT_ATOMS: atom_id res chain seq x y z
N ARG A 1 -12.16 -0.71 -12.62
CA ARG A 1 -12.06 -2.18 -12.75
C ARG A 1 -10.73 -2.61 -13.38
N TYR A 2 -10.25 -1.92 -14.40
CA TYR A 2 -9.00 -2.25 -15.10
C TYR A 2 -7.82 -2.42 -14.14
N SER A 3 -7.55 -1.44 -13.30
CA SER A 3 -6.41 -1.44 -12.35
C SER A 3 -6.69 -2.27 -11.09
N VAL A 4 -7.93 -2.30 -10.59
CA VAL A 4 -8.28 -3.03 -9.35
C VAL A 4 -8.34 -4.53 -9.55
N ILE A 5 -8.95 -5.01 -10.66
CA ILE A 5 -9.18 -6.45 -10.87
C ILE A 5 -8.00 -7.11 -11.62
N GLY A 6 -7.05 -6.35 -12.06
CA GLY A 6 -5.98 -6.77 -12.98
C GLY A 6 -4.85 -7.64 -12.42
N GLY A 7 -4.97 -8.26 -11.26
CA GLY A 7 -3.92 -9.11 -10.66
C GLY A 7 -3.28 -8.50 -9.42
N GLY A 8 -2.13 -9.01 -9.02
CA GLY A 8 -1.40 -8.63 -7.80
C GLY A 8 -1.48 -9.66 -6.68
N LYS A 9 -0.51 -9.62 -5.76
CA LYS A 9 -0.35 -10.61 -4.68
C LYS A 9 -1.42 -10.51 -3.58
N ARG A 10 -2.20 -9.41 -3.53
CA ARG A 10 -3.25 -9.16 -2.52
C ARG A 10 -2.80 -9.31 -1.07
N VAL A 11 -1.56 -8.96 -0.77
CA VAL A 11 -0.97 -9.12 0.57
C VAL A 11 -1.74 -8.30 1.61
N ARG A 12 -2.11 -7.07 1.29
CA ARG A 12 -2.83 -6.18 2.22
C ARG A 12 -4.23 -6.70 2.58
N PRO A 13 -5.11 -7.03 1.63
CA PRO A 13 -6.37 -7.74 1.93
C PRO A 13 -6.17 -9.02 2.72
N LEU A 14 -5.16 -9.83 2.37
CA LEU A 14 -4.85 -11.07 3.07
C LEU A 14 -4.50 -10.83 4.55
N LEU A 15 -3.76 -9.76 4.86
CA LEU A 15 -3.43 -9.38 6.23
C LEU A 15 -4.67 -8.97 7.02
N VAL A 16 -5.62 -8.24 6.41
CA VAL A 16 -6.90 -7.91 7.06
C VAL A 16 -7.63 -9.18 7.49
N TYR A 17 -7.77 -10.15 6.58
CA TYR A 17 -8.42 -11.43 6.90
C TYR A 17 -7.63 -12.24 7.92
N ALA A 18 -6.33 -12.40 7.72
CA ALA A 18 -5.51 -13.24 8.58
C ALA A 18 -5.51 -12.73 10.03
N VAL A 19 -5.35 -11.42 10.22
CA VAL A 19 -5.36 -10.82 11.56
C VAL A 19 -6.78 -10.79 12.13
N GLY A 20 -7.80 -10.40 11.36
CA GLY A 20 -9.18 -10.37 11.83
C GLY A 20 -9.67 -11.75 12.30
N GLN A 21 -9.29 -12.81 11.60
CA GLN A 21 -9.65 -14.19 12.00
C GLN A 21 -8.98 -14.66 13.30
N ILE A 22 -7.79 -14.15 13.64
CA ILE A 22 -7.14 -14.43 14.95
C ILE A 22 -8.03 -13.96 16.11
N PHE A 23 -8.81 -12.89 15.88
CA PHE A 23 -9.69 -12.26 16.86
C PHE A 23 -11.18 -12.61 16.62
N ASP A 24 -11.45 -13.75 15.98
CA ASP A 24 -12.79 -14.29 15.72
C ASP A 24 -13.73 -13.34 14.93
N ALA A 25 -13.17 -12.44 14.10
CA ALA A 25 -13.99 -11.63 13.21
C ALA A 25 -14.69 -12.50 12.17
N ASP A 26 -15.97 -12.18 11.91
CA ASP A 26 -16.70 -12.80 10.83
C ASP A 26 -16.05 -12.42 9.48
N PRO A 27 -15.68 -13.40 8.64
CA PRO A 27 -15.08 -13.12 7.32
C PRO A 27 -15.93 -12.20 6.44
N GLU A 28 -17.26 -12.28 6.49
CA GLU A 28 -18.15 -11.39 5.73
C GLU A 28 -18.00 -9.93 6.16
N ASN A 29 -17.74 -9.67 7.44
CA ASN A 29 -17.46 -8.33 7.96
C ASN A 29 -16.08 -7.81 7.57
N LEU A 30 -15.14 -8.68 7.22
CA LEU A 30 -13.80 -8.30 6.75
C LEU A 30 -13.76 -7.95 5.26
N ASP A 31 -14.72 -8.40 4.45
CA ASP A 31 -14.72 -8.22 3.00
C ASP A 31 -14.61 -6.75 2.59
N LEU A 32 -15.46 -5.90 3.15
CA LEU A 32 -15.46 -4.47 2.82
C LEU A 32 -14.24 -3.74 3.39
N THR A 33 -13.75 -4.17 4.55
CA THR A 33 -12.51 -3.65 5.16
C THR A 33 -11.29 -3.99 4.28
N ALA A 34 -11.19 -5.25 3.85
CA ALA A 34 -10.13 -5.72 2.95
C ALA A 34 -10.20 -5.04 1.57
N LEU A 35 -11.42 -4.84 1.03
CA LEU A 35 -11.64 -4.11 -0.21
C LEU A 35 -11.20 -2.64 -0.09
N ALA A 36 -11.49 -1.97 1.04
CA ALA A 36 -11.08 -0.59 1.28
C ALA A 36 -9.57 -0.41 1.19
N VAL A 37 -8.81 -1.27 1.86
CA VAL A 37 -7.34 -1.26 1.82
C VAL A 37 -6.80 -1.51 0.40
N GLU A 38 -7.42 -2.42 -0.36
CA GLU A 38 -7.01 -2.68 -1.75
C GLU A 38 -7.39 -1.55 -2.70
N CYS A 39 -8.50 -0.84 -2.46
CA CYS A 39 -8.85 0.38 -3.20
C CYS A 39 -7.80 1.47 -2.99
N VAL A 40 -7.36 1.67 -1.74
CA VAL A 40 -6.25 2.58 -1.43
C VAL A 40 -4.98 2.18 -2.16
N HIS A 41 -4.56 0.93 -2.05
CA HIS A 41 -3.38 0.45 -2.77
C HIS A 41 -3.50 0.59 -4.30
N SER A 42 -4.69 0.39 -4.83
CA SER A 42 -4.92 0.51 -6.29
C SER A 42 -4.87 1.96 -6.76
N TYR A 43 -5.40 2.91 -5.99
CA TYR A 43 -5.32 4.31 -6.37
C TYR A 43 -3.87 4.82 -6.30
N SER A 44 -3.12 4.43 -5.27
CA SER A 44 -1.73 4.88 -5.17
C SER A 44 -0.91 4.42 -6.37
N LEU A 45 -1.07 3.18 -6.82
CA LEU A 45 -0.40 2.68 -8.02
C LEU A 45 -0.84 3.40 -9.31
N ILE A 46 -2.12 3.80 -9.42
CA ILE A 46 -2.59 4.57 -10.59
C ILE A 46 -1.94 5.95 -10.62
N HIS A 47 -1.81 6.61 -9.46
CA HIS A 47 -1.20 7.93 -9.36
C HIS A 47 0.32 7.86 -9.49
N ASP A 48 0.98 6.86 -8.92
CA ASP A 48 2.41 6.64 -9.06
C ASP A 48 2.82 6.49 -10.53
N ASP A 49 2.00 5.79 -11.34
CA ASP A 49 2.26 5.57 -12.76
C ASP A 49 2.14 6.84 -13.62
N LEU A 50 1.56 7.95 -13.13
CA LEU A 50 1.34 9.18 -13.92
C LEU A 50 2.66 9.80 -14.40
N PRO A 51 2.66 10.51 -15.56
CA PRO A 51 3.84 11.19 -16.07
C PRO A 51 4.45 12.25 -15.16
N CYS A 52 3.70 12.77 -14.19
CA CYS A 52 4.18 13.71 -13.18
C CYS A 52 4.76 13.03 -11.92
N MET A 53 4.74 11.70 -11.91
CA MET A 53 5.26 10.84 -10.85
C MET A 53 6.34 9.91 -11.45
N ASP A 54 6.21 8.59 -11.32
CA ASP A 54 7.20 7.62 -11.83
C ASP A 54 7.18 7.48 -13.37
N ASN A 55 6.11 7.93 -14.05
CA ASN A 55 5.92 7.85 -15.50
C ASN A 55 6.05 6.42 -16.06
N ASP A 56 5.50 5.46 -15.34
CA ASP A 56 5.54 4.05 -15.73
C ASP A 56 4.52 3.73 -16.84
N GLU A 57 4.97 3.14 -17.93
CA GLU A 57 4.11 2.70 -19.04
C GLU A 57 3.51 1.30 -18.81
N LEU A 58 4.13 0.47 -17.96
CA LEU A 58 3.73 -0.90 -17.68
C LEU A 58 3.66 -1.17 -16.18
N ARG A 59 2.58 -1.84 -15.75
CA ARG A 59 2.41 -2.35 -14.39
C ARG A 59 1.82 -3.75 -14.40
N ARG A 60 2.48 -4.69 -13.72
CA ARG A 60 2.08 -6.10 -13.69
C ARG A 60 1.91 -6.69 -15.10
N GLY A 61 2.81 -6.32 -16.02
CA GLY A 61 2.81 -6.79 -17.41
C GLY A 61 1.71 -6.21 -18.30
N LYS A 62 0.98 -5.16 -17.86
CA LYS A 62 -0.08 -4.48 -18.62
C LYS A 62 0.22 -2.99 -18.73
N PRO A 63 -0.21 -2.33 -19.82
CA PRO A 63 -0.14 -0.87 -19.91
C PRO A 63 -0.81 -0.20 -18.70
N THR A 64 -0.21 0.87 -18.20
CA THR A 64 -0.73 1.62 -17.07
C THR A 64 -2.02 2.37 -17.41
N ASN A 65 -2.73 2.84 -16.40
CA ASN A 65 -4.05 3.44 -16.58
C ASN A 65 -3.99 4.69 -17.46
N HIS A 66 -2.98 5.54 -17.27
CA HIS A 66 -2.84 6.77 -18.06
C HIS A 66 -2.48 6.50 -19.53
N VAL A 67 -1.75 5.43 -19.82
CA VAL A 67 -1.44 5.01 -21.20
C VAL A 67 -2.71 4.56 -21.93
N VAL A 68 -3.61 3.84 -21.24
CA VAL A 68 -4.82 3.29 -21.88
C VAL A 68 -5.95 4.31 -21.97
N TYR A 69 -6.15 5.14 -20.94
CA TYR A 69 -7.33 6.01 -20.82
C TYR A 69 -7.00 7.50 -20.75
N GLY A 70 -5.73 7.87 -20.76
CA GLY A 70 -5.24 9.24 -20.63
C GLY A 70 -5.10 9.69 -19.18
N GLU A 71 -4.24 10.70 -18.95
CA GLU A 71 -3.86 11.21 -17.65
C GLU A 71 -5.05 11.70 -16.80
N CYS A 72 -5.96 12.47 -17.43
CA CYS A 72 -7.14 12.99 -16.75
C CYS A 72 -8.01 11.85 -16.19
N THR A 73 -8.24 10.79 -16.97
CA THR A 73 -9.04 9.63 -16.54
C THR A 73 -8.31 8.88 -15.42
N ALA A 74 -7.00 8.71 -15.51
CA ALA A 74 -6.20 8.04 -14.50
C ALA A 74 -6.23 8.81 -13.17
N THR A 75 -6.03 10.13 -13.19
CA THR A 75 -6.11 10.98 -11.99
C THR A 75 -7.48 10.84 -11.31
N LEU A 76 -8.57 11.05 -12.06
CA LEU A 76 -9.92 10.95 -11.51
C LEU A 76 -10.29 9.54 -11.06
N ALA A 77 -9.74 8.50 -11.69
CA ALA A 77 -9.93 7.12 -11.24
C ALA A 77 -9.26 6.85 -9.89
N GLY A 78 -8.08 7.41 -9.66
CA GLY A 78 -7.41 7.39 -8.35
C GLY A 78 -8.22 8.12 -7.29
N ASP A 79 -8.65 9.37 -7.56
CA ASP A 79 -9.48 10.16 -6.63
C ASP A 79 -10.77 9.43 -6.24
N ALA A 80 -11.44 8.83 -7.24
CA ALA A 80 -12.67 8.07 -7.00
C ALA A 80 -12.42 6.81 -6.15
N LEU A 81 -11.32 6.10 -6.36
CA LEU A 81 -10.96 4.93 -5.55
C LEU A 81 -10.60 5.30 -4.12
N GLN A 82 -9.94 6.44 -3.91
CA GLN A 82 -9.64 6.94 -2.57
C GLN A 82 -10.95 7.23 -1.80
N ALA A 83 -11.88 7.97 -2.41
CA ALA A 83 -13.17 8.24 -1.81
C ALA A 83 -13.98 6.96 -1.56
N GLU A 84 -13.98 6.02 -2.53
CA GLU A 84 -14.69 4.75 -2.44
C GLU A 84 -14.15 3.85 -1.32
N SER A 85 -12.84 3.93 -0.99
CA SER A 85 -12.27 3.15 0.11
C SER A 85 -12.95 3.46 1.45
N PHE A 86 -13.13 4.73 1.77
CA PHE A 86 -13.84 5.17 2.99
C PHE A 86 -15.34 4.87 2.91
N GLY A 87 -15.95 5.08 1.75
CA GLY A 87 -17.35 4.73 1.48
C GLY A 87 -17.63 3.23 1.67
N THR A 88 -16.67 2.39 1.32
CA THR A 88 -16.77 0.93 1.50
C THR A 88 -16.83 0.55 2.97
N ILE A 89 -15.97 1.13 3.83
CA ILE A 89 -16.02 0.92 5.29
C ILE A 89 -17.36 1.43 5.86
N ALA A 90 -17.79 2.62 5.46
CA ALA A 90 -19.03 3.21 5.95
C ALA A 90 -20.26 2.36 5.64
N ARG A 91 -20.27 1.65 4.49
CA ARG A 91 -21.36 0.76 4.05
C ARG A 91 -21.29 -0.67 4.61
N SER A 92 -20.21 -1.03 5.34
CA SER A 92 -20.10 -2.36 5.94
C SER A 92 -21.15 -2.59 7.03
N GLU A 93 -21.34 -3.84 7.46
CA GLU A 93 -22.23 -4.20 8.55
C GLU A 93 -21.53 -4.16 9.93
N LEU A 94 -20.30 -3.65 9.99
CA LEU A 94 -19.58 -3.47 11.26
C LEU A 94 -20.35 -2.53 12.22
N PRO A 95 -20.20 -2.69 13.55
CA PRO A 95 -20.63 -1.71 14.53
C PRO A 95 -20.08 -0.30 14.22
N ALA A 96 -20.81 0.74 14.55
CA ALA A 96 -20.43 2.11 14.20
C ALA A 96 -19.05 2.51 14.75
N GLU A 97 -18.73 2.09 15.96
CA GLU A 97 -17.44 2.29 16.61
C GLU A 97 -16.29 1.62 15.83
N ASN A 98 -16.50 0.38 15.36
CA ASN A 98 -15.49 -0.35 14.58
C ASN A 98 -15.29 0.27 13.19
N LYS A 99 -16.38 0.79 12.57
CA LYS A 99 -16.27 1.56 11.32
C LYS A 99 -15.41 2.80 11.49
N ILE A 100 -15.66 3.57 12.56
CA ILE A 100 -14.90 4.79 12.83
C ILE A 100 -13.42 4.46 13.08
N ALA A 101 -13.13 3.45 13.89
CA ALA A 101 -11.76 3.01 14.12
C ALA A 101 -11.06 2.60 12.80
N CYS A 102 -11.73 1.85 11.93
CA CYS A 102 -11.18 1.50 10.61
C CYS A 102 -10.95 2.74 9.72
N VAL A 103 -11.87 3.71 9.75
CA VAL A 103 -11.72 4.97 8.99
C VAL A 103 -10.53 5.78 9.49
N GLU A 104 -10.36 5.93 10.81
CA GLU A 104 -9.23 6.64 11.42
C GLU A 104 -7.91 5.97 11.06
N ILE A 105 -7.79 4.65 11.28
CA ILE A 105 -6.59 3.88 10.96
C ILE A 105 -6.21 4.05 9.48
N LEU A 106 -7.19 3.97 8.57
CA LEU A 106 -6.93 4.10 7.14
C LEU A 106 -6.56 5.53 6.77
N ALA A 107 -7.22 6.55 7.34
CA ALA A 107 -6.94 7.95 7.07
C ALA A 107 -5.52 8.35 7.51
N ASP A 108 -5.10 7.93 8.70
CA ASP A 108 -3.75 8.16 9.20
C ASP A 108 -2.71 7.50 8.30
N ALA A 109 -2.95 6.25 7.91
CA ALA A 109 -2.02 5.49 7.09
C ALA A 109 -1.82 6.06 5.67
N VAL A 110 -2.82 6.75 5.12
CA VAL A 110 -2.74 7.29 3.74
C VAL A 110 -2.47 8.78 3.69
N GLY A 111 -2.60 9.47 4.81
CA GLY A 111 -2.56 10.92 4.92
C GLY A 111 -1.17 11.54 4.90
N SER A 112 -1.10 12.77 5.45
CA SER A 112 0.08 13.64 5.45
C SER A 112 1.26 13.12 6.28
N ASP A 113 1.05 12.15 7.15
CA ASP A 113 2.08 11.50 7.96
C ASP A 113 2.31 10.03 7.57
N GLY A 114 1.49 9.51 6.64
CA GLY A 114 1.52 8.16 6.13
C GLY A 114 2.03 8.06 4.68
N MET A 115 1.30 7.31 3.87
CA MET A 115 1.70 6.96 2.50
C MET A 115 1.93 8.18 1.59
N CYS A 116 1.10 9.23 1.67
CA CYS A 116 1.32 10.45 0.87
C CYS A 116 2.61 11.16 1.26
N ALA A 117 2.94 11.25 2.56
CA ALA A 117 4.22 11.81 3.00
C ALA A 117 5.39 10.94 2.53
N GLY A 118 5.26 9.61 2.64
CA GLY A 118 6.28 8.68 2.16
C GLY A 118 6.55 8.83 0.66
N GLN A 119 5.51 8.93 -0.15
CA GLN A 119 5.63 9.18 -1.59
C GLN A 119 6.29 10.53 -1.89
N TYR A 120 5.92 11.58 -1.18
CA TYR A 120 6.56 12.89 -1.34
C TYR A 120 8.05 12.85 -0.98
N LEU A 121 8.41 12.21 0.13
CA LEU A 121 9.80 12.08 0.56
C LEU A 121 10.63 11.22 -0.40
N ASP A 122 10.06 10.18 -0.97
CA ASP A 122 10.67 9.35 -2.00
C ASP A 122 11.03 10.18 -3.25
N MET A 123 10.08 10.91 -3.79
CA MET A 123 10.27 11.79 -4.95
C MET A 123 11.34 12.86 -4.71
N VAL A 124 11.32 13.50 -3.53
CA VAL A 124 12.34 14.50 -3.16
C VAL A 124 13.70 13.84 -2.90
N GLY A 125 13.69 12.61 -2.42
CA GLY A 125 14.87 11.79 -2.15
C GLY A 125 15.67 11.38 -3.39
N GLU A 126 15.03 11.28 -4.57
CA GLU A 126 15.70 10.88 -5.82
C GLU A 126 16.87 11.79 -6.20
N SER A 127 16.84 13.06 -5.78
CA SER A 127 17.88 14.06 -6.11
C SER A 127 19.08 14.03 -5.15
N LYS A 128 19.08 13.19 -4.11
CA LYS A 128 20.13 13.13 -3.09
C LYS A 128 20.42 11.68 -2.68
N GLN A 129 21.63 11.45 -2.14
CA GLN A 129 21.92 10.20 -1.46
C GLN A 129 21.29 10.24 -0.06
N LEU A 130 20.41 9.29 0.22
CA LEU A 130 19.75 9.16 1.52
C LEU A 130 20.65 8.44 2.51
N THR A 131 20.46 8.74 3.79
CA THR A 131 20.95 7.92 4.89
C THR A 131 20.03 6.71 5.10
N GLU A 132 20.51 5.69 5.82
CA GLU A 132 19.71 4.52 6.19
C GLU A 132 18.43 4.92 6.96
N ASP A 133 18.56 5.82 7.96
CA ASP A 133 17.42 6.32 8.74
C ASP A 133 16.38 7.05 7.85
N GLU A 134 16.82 7.84 6.86
CA GLU A 134 15.93 8.52 5.91
C GLU A 134 15.22 7.51 5.00
N LEU A 135 15.93 6.48 4.54
CA LEU A 135 15.35 5.41 3.73
C LEU A 135 14.34 4.58 4.53
N ASP A 136 14.66 4.27 5.79
CA ASP A 136 13.76 3.57 6.70
C ASP A 136 12.46 4.36 6.93
N ASP A 137 12.54 5.69 7.15
CA ASP A 137 11.35 6.54 7.32
C ASP A 137 10.49 6.58 6.05
N ILE A 138 11.10 6.70 4.87
CA ILE A 138 10.39 6.65 3.60
C ILE A 138 9.68 5.31 3.42
N ASN A 139 10.38 4.21 3.62
CA ASN A 139 9.84 2.86 3.45
C ASN A 139 8.72 2.56 4.45
N LEU A 140 8.88 3.00 5.70
CA LEU A 140 7.84 2.87 6.72
C LEU A 140 6.57 3.62 6.32
N ARG A 141 6.69 4.84 5.82
CA ARG A 141 5.54 5.66 5.40
C ARG A 141 4.94 5.18 4.07
N LYS A 142 5.74 5.09 3.02
CA LYS A 142 5.28 4.77 1.66
C LYS A 142 4.67 3.37 1.56
N THR A 143 5.33 2.37 2.18
CA THR A 143 4.96 0.95 2.08
C THR A 143 4.41 0.39 3.39
N GLY A 144 5.09 0.64 4.51
CA GLY A 144 4.79 0.09 5.82
C GLY A 144 3.45 0.57 6.37
N ALA A 145 3.13 1.85 6.27
CA ALA A 145 1.93 2.44 6.85
C ALA A 145 0.64 1.70 6.43
N LEU A 146 0.50 1.35 5.15
CA LEU A 146 -0.68 0.64 4.68
C LEU A 146 -0.68 -0.85 5.05
N LEU A 147 0.48 -1.48 5.28
CA LEU A 147 0.58 -2.85 5.81
C LEU A 147 0.22 -2.87 7.30
N ILE A 148 0.70 -1.90 8.06
CA ILE A 148 0.33 -1.67 9.46
C ILE A 148 -1.18 -1.46 9.58
N ALA A 149 -1.73 -0.57 8.74
CA ALA A 149 -3.16 -0.30 8.71
C ALA A 149 -3.98 -1.56 8.41
N ALA A 150 -3.56 -2.39 7.45
CA ALA A 150 -4.23 -3.64 7.12
C ALA A 150 -4.33 -4.59 8.34
N CYS A 151 -3.24 -4.72 9.11
CA CYS A 151 -3.24 -5.52 10.33
C CYS A 151 -4.14 -4.92 11.42
N ARG A 152 -4.01 -3.61 11.69
CA ARG A 152 -4.82 -2.90 12.68
C ARG A 152 -6.31 -2.92 12.33
N MET A 153 -6.66 -2.74 11.05
CA MET A 153 -8.04 -2.77 10.59
C MET A 153 -8.66 -4.16 10.74
N GLY A 154 -7.90 -5.25 10.62
CA GLY A 154 -8.36 -6.59 10.96
C GLY A 154 -8.79 -6.70 12.43
N VAL A 155 -8.00 -6.16 13.35
CA VAL A 155 -8.32 -6.09 14.79
C VAL A 155 -9.51 -5.19 15.05
N ALA A 156 -9.53 -3.98 14.48
CA ALA A 156 -10.60 -3.00 14.66
C ALA A 156 -11.95 -3.54 14.16
N ALA A 157 -11.96 -4.25 13.02
CA ALA A 157 -13.17 -4.89 12.50
C ALA A 157 -13.69 -5.98 13.46
N ALA A 158 -12.80 -6.67 14.17
CA ALA A 158 -13.17 -7.65 15.21
C ALA A 158 -13.60 -7.01 16.55
N GLY A 159 -13.46 -5.68 16.71
CA GLY A 159 -13.71 -5.00 17.99
C GLY A 159 -12.63 -5.28 19.05
N GLY A 160 -11.39 -5.50 18.61
CA GLY A 160 -10.26 -5.78 19.52
C GLY A 160 -9.85 -4.57 20.36
N SER A 161 -9.08 -4.84 21.43
CA SER A 161 -8.61 -3.81 22.37
C SER A 161 -7.44 -3.00 21.78
N GLU A 162 -7.11 -1.87 22.44
CA GLU A 162 -5.94 -1.05 22.08
C GLU A 162 -4.63 -1.85 22.14
N GLU A 163 -4.45 -2.72 23.13
CA GLU A 163 -3.29 -3.60 23.23
C GLU A 163 -3.16 -4.53 22.01
N MET A 164 -4.29 -5.04 21.52
CA MET A 164 -4.32 -5.85 20.30
C MET A 164 -4.00 -5.03 19.05
N LEU A 165 -4.48 -3.78 18.98
CA LEU A 165 -4.15 -2.84 17.91
C LEU A 165 -2.66 -2.49 17.88
N GLU A 166 -2.03 -2.30 19.03
CA GLU A 166 -0.59 -2.07 19.15
C GLU A 166 0.22 -3.30 18.73
N ALA A 167 -0.17 -4.50 19.17
CA ALA A 167 0.47 -5.73 18.74
C ALA A 167 0.38 -5.97 17.22
N ALA A 168 -0.80 -5.70 16.64
CA ALA A 168 -1.01 -5.77 15.20
C ALA A 168 -0.19 -4.72 14.43
N ALA A 169 -0.03 -3.51 14.99
CA ALA A 169 0.81 -2.46 14.42
C ALA A 169 2.29 -2.89 14.38
N HIS A 170 2.80 -3.43 15.47
CA HIS A 170 4.17 -3.95 15.54
C HIS A 170 4.39 -5.09 14.53
N TYR A 171 3.48 -6.06 14.46
CA TYR A 171 3.54 -7.12 13.47
C TYR A 171 3.53 -6.57 12.03
N GLY A 172 2.62 -5.63 11.73
CA GLY A 172 2.55 -4.98 10.43
C GLY A 172 3.82 -4.23 10.05
N ALA A 173 4.46 -3.56 11.00
CA ALA A 173 5.75 -2.89 10.81
C ALA A 173 6.87 -3.89 10.44
N CYS A 174 6.97 -5.01 11.16
CA CYS A 174 7.94 -6.06 10.86
C CYS A 174 7.70 -6.69 9.48
N VAL A 175 6.44 -6.92 9.11
CA VAL A 175 6.07 -7.42 7.76
C VAL A 175 6.44 -6.39 6.69
N GLY A 176 6.20 -5.10 6.95
CA GLY A 176 6.53 -4.01 6.03
C GLY A 176 8.04 -3.91 5.75
N ALA A 177 8.86 -3.94 6.80
CA ALA A 177 10.32 -3.94 6.67
C ALA A 177 10.82 -5.17 5.89
N ALA A 178 10.36 -6.36 6.25
CA ALA A 178 10.73 -7.59 5.55
C ALA A 178 10.27 -7.59 4.07
N PHE A 179 9.10 -7.00 3.80
CA PHE A 179 8.57 -6.86 2.44
C PHE A 179 9.49 -5.98 1.58
N GLN A 180 9.91 -4.82 2.10
CA GLN A 180 10.77 -3.89 1.37
C GLN A 180 12.15 -4.47 1.13
N ILE A 181 12.81 -5.01 2.17
CA ILE A 181 14.11 -5.67 2.02
C ILE A 181 14.05 -6.79 0.98
N ARG A 182 13.00 -7.59 0.99
CA ARG A 182 12.81 -8.66 0.00
C ARG A 182 12.60 -8.10 -1.40
N ASP A 183 11.87 -7.00 -1.56
CA ASP A 183 11.63 -6.38 -2.88
C ASP A 183 12.93 -5.86 -3.47
N ASP A 184 13.75 -5.17 -2.69
CA ASP A 184 15.09 -4.67 -3.08
C ASP A 184 16.03 -5.83 -3.49
N ILE A 185 16.05 -6.93 -2.72
CA ILE A 185 16.83 -8.12 -3.05
C ILE A 185 16.36 -8.72 -4.39
N LEU A 186 15.05 -8.86 -4.59
CA LEU A 186 14.50 -9.45 -5.80
C LEU A 186 14.77 -8.59 -7.04
N ASP A 187 14.82 -7.27 -6.92
CA ASP A 187 15.21 -6.42 -8.06
C ASP A 187 16.64 -6.71 -8.56
N VAL A 188 17.52 -7.19 -7.67
CA VAL A 188 18.91 -7.53 -8.03
C VAL A 188 19.07 -8.97 -8.53
N ILE A 189 18.37 -9.96 -7.91
CA ILE A 189 18.66 -11.39 -8.14
C ILE A 189 17.61 -12.14 -8.96
N SER A 190 16.43 -11.56 -9.19
CA SER A 190 15.30 -12.21 -9.87
C SER A 190 15.44 -12.09 -11.40
N THR A 191 14.45 -12.60 -12.12
CA THR A 191 14.32 -12.45 -13.57
C THR A 191 13.18 -11.50 -13.92
N SER A 192 13.25 -10.87 -15.10
CA SER A 192 12.17 -9.98 -15.56
C SER A 192 10.82 -10.69 -15.69
N GLU A 193 10.83 -12.00 -15.94
CA GLU A 193 9.60 -12.82 -16.00
C GLU A 193 8.96 -12.99 -14.61
N GLU A 194 9.77 -13.17 -13.56
CA GLU A 194 9.31 -13.34 -12.19
C GLU A 194 8.86 -12.02 -11.55
N LEU A 195 9.56 -10.91 -11.85
CA LEU A 195 9.25 -9.58 -11.32
C LEU A 195 8.05 -8.93 -12.03
N GLY A 196 7.84 -9.21 -13.32
CA GLY A 196 6.88 -8.52 -14.16
C GLY A 196 7.27 -7.07 -14.50
N LYS A 197 8.54 -6.70 -14.21
CA LYS A 197 9.23 -5.45 -14.60
C LYS A 197 10.68 -5.77 -14.97
N PRO A 198 11.42 -4.89 -15.67
CA PRO A 198 12.85 -5.09 -15.92
C PRO A 198 13.64 -5.25 -14.62
N VAL A 199 14.60 -6.19 -14.61
CA VAL A 199 15.55 -6.38 -13.49
C VAL A 199 16.52 -5.22 -13.45
N GLY A 200 16.88 -4.75 -12.24
CA GLY A 200 17.77 -3.61 -12.04
C GLY A 200 17.17 -2.27 -12.44
N SER A 201 15.84 -2.17 -12.49
CA SER A 201 15.14 -0.91 -12.74
C SER A 201 15.49 0.14 -11.69
N ASP A 202 15.57 -0.25 -10.41
CA ASP A 202 15.89 0.65 -9.31
C ASP A 202 17.29 1.28 -9.47
N ALA A 203 18.28 0.50 -9.93
CA ALA A 203 19.62 1.02 -10.21
C ALA A 203 19.67 1.93 -11.46
N GLN A 204 18.86 1.64 -12.49
CA GLN A 204 18.77 2.48 -13.70
C GLN A 204 18.07 3.82 -13.42
N GLU A 205 17.11 3.81 -12.53
CA GLU A 205 16.35 4.99 -12.10
C GLU A 205 17.03 5.73 -10.94
N HIS A 206 18.22 5.29 -10.51
CA HIS A 206 18.96 5.86 -9.39
C HIS A 206 18.15 5.90 -8.08
N LYS A 207 17.25 4.92 -7.87
CA LYS A 207 16.45 4.84 -6.65
C LYS A 207 17.33 4.51 -5.44
N ASN A 208 17.00 5.14 -4.33
CA ASN A 208 17.60 4.82 -3.05
C ASN A 208 17.02 3.50 -2.53
N THR A 209 17.84 2.47 -2.42
CA THR A 209 17.46 1.13 -1.92
C THR A 209 18.46 0.68 -0.87
N TYR A 210 18.11 -0.31 -0.03
CA TYR A 210 19.06 -0.92 0.89
C TYR A 210 20.27 -1.50 0.18
N MET A 211 20.09 -2.04 -1.04
CA MET A 211 21.18 -2.56 -1.85
C MET A 211 22.13 -1.47 -2.38
N ALA A 212 21.67 -0.25 -2.52
CA ALA A 212 22.51 0.89 -2.93
C ALA A 212 23.30 1.48 -1.75
N LEU A 213 22.92 1.20 -0.50
CA LEU A 213 23.62 1.65 0.71
C LEU A 213 24.75 0.72 1.14
N LEU A 214 24.76 -0.54 0.65
CA LEU A 214 25.77 -1.56 0.95
C LEU A 214 26.94 -1.52 -0.05
#